data_ecf7351d5b696bc95a80330af675a4fb
#
_entry.id   ecf7351d5b696bc95a80330af675a4fb
#
_cell.length_a   1.000
_cell.length_b   1.000
_cell.length_c   1.000
_cell.angle_alpha   90.00
_cell.angle_beta   90.00
_cell.angle_gamma   90.00
#
_symmetry.space_group_name_H-M   'P 1'
#
loop_
_entity.id
_entity.type
_entity.pdbx_description
1 polymer ?
#
loop_
_entity_poly.entity_id
_entity_poly.type
_entity_poly.pdbx_seq_one_letter_code
_entity_poly.pdbx_strand_id
1 'polypeptide(L)'
;MLFRSHIPRNPYFNAECQCFTVLLLNTRRRVKAHHIVSFGTHDTILVHPLTVFRLAVITSAAALVLMHNHPSGDPTPSEADIKVTRDLIRAGQLLKIEVLDHVIMGNPNRSSLRELGYFYTA
;
A
#
# COMPACT_ATOMS: atom_id res chain seq x y z
N MET A 1 -7.75 -7.18 10.76
CA MET A 1 -8.13 -5.88 10.20
C MET A 1 -8.92 -6.09 8.92
N LEU A 2 -9.89 -5.26 8.67
CA LEU A 2 -10.84 -5.44 7.56
C LEU A 2 -10.18 -5.42 6.18
N PHE A 3 -9.12 -4.61 6.01
CA PHE A 3 -8.44 -4.53 4.72
C PHE A 3 -7.75 -5.85 4.31
N ARG A 4 -7.34 -6.69 5.27
CA ARG A 4 -6.69 -7.97 4.96
C ARG A 4 -7.61 -8.94 4.24
N SER A 5 -8.92 -8.88 4.51
CA SER A 5 -9.89 -9.71 3.81
C SER A 5 -10.15 -9.25 2.38
N HIS A 6 -9.80 -7.99 2.07
CA HIS A 6 -9.95 -7.42 0.74
C HIS A 6 -8.91 -7.93 -0.25
N ILE A 7 -7.70 -8.25 0.22
CA ILE A 7 -6.56 -8.62 -0.62
C ILE A 7 -6.89 -9.72 -1.63
N PRO A 8 -7.43 -10.89 -1.21
CA PRO A 8 -7.71 -11.97 -2.16
C PRO A 8 -8.90 -11.70 -3.08
N ARG A 9 -9.68 -10.65 -2.80
CA ARG A 9 -10.87 -10.31 -3.57
C ARG A 9 -10.66 -9.19 -4.57
N ASN A 10 -9.46 -8.60 -4.60
CA ASN A 10 -9.15 -7.53 -5.54
C ASN A 10 -9.14 -8.11 -6.96
N PRO A 11 -10.08 -7.71 -7.86
CA PRO A 11 -10.16 -8.29 -9.20
C PRO A 11 -8.99 -7.93 -10.09
N TYR A 12 -8.21 -6.92 -9.68
CA TYR A 12 -7.04 -6.47 -10.43
C TYR A 12 -5.74 -7.08 -9.92
N PHE A 13 -5.80 -7.90 -8.87
CA PHE A 13 -4.62 -8.56 -8.34
C PHE A 13 -4.17 -9.65 -9.31
N ASN A 14 -2.96 -9.53 -9.81
CA ASN A 14 -2.34 -10.51 -10.67
C ASN A 14 -0.98 -10.89 -10.10
N ALA A 15 -0.82 -12.15 -9.71
CA ALA A 15 0.40 -12.63 -9.07
C ALA A 15 1.62 -12.64 -10.01
N GLU A 16 1.40 -12.59 -11.33
CA GLU A 16 2.50 -12.60 -12.30
C GLU A 16 3.05 -11.22 -12.62
N CYS A 17 2.29 -10.17 -12.30
CA CYS A 17 2.69 -8.79 -12.55
C CYS A 17 2.78 -8.03 -11.25
N GLN A 18 3.76 -7.14 -11.14
CA GLN A 18 3.85 -6.26 -9.99
C GLN A 18 2.75 -5.20 -10.08
N CYS A 19 1.96 -5.10 -9.02
CA CYS A 19 0.79 -4.24 -8.98
C CYS A 19 0.79 -3.51 -7.64
N PHE A 20 0.69 -2.18 -7.68
CA PHE A 20 0.63 -1.37 -6.47
C PHE A 20 -0.78 -0.82 -6.31
N THR A 21 -1.43 -1.19 -5.22
CA THR A 21 -2.81 -0.84 -4.94
C THR A 21 -2.90 -0.03 -3.66
N VAL A 22 -3.79 0.95 -3.66
CA VAL A 22 -4.10 1.74 -2.47
C VAL A 22 -5.51 1.40 -2.02
N LEU A 23 -5.66 1.02 -0.75
CA LEU A 23 -6.96 0.88 -0.10
C LEU A 23 -7.27 2.17 0.64
N LEU A 24 -8.43 2.73 0.37
CA LEU A 24 -8.89 3.98 0.97
C LEU A 24 -9.92 3.65 2.04
N LEU A 25 -9.69 4.11 3.26
CA LEU A 25 -10.45 3.72 4.43
C LEU A 25 -11.21 4.91 5.04
N ASN A 26 -12.37 4.63 5.61
CA ASN A 26 -13.10 5.62 6.39
C ASN A 26 -12.57 5.71 7.82
N THR A 27 -13.19 6.54 8.66
CA THR A 27 -12.77 6.73 10.06
C THR A 27 -12.91 5.47 10.91
N ARG A 28 -13.72 4.52 10.47
CA ARG A 28 -13.91 3.22 11.14
C ARG A 28 -12.98 2.14 10.62
N ARG A 29 -11.99 2.51 9.81
CA ARG A 29 -11.02 1.59 9.20
C ARG A 29 -11.66 0.59 8.23
N ARG A 30 -12.78 0.96 7.61
CA ARG A 30 -13.42 0.17 6.58
C ARG A 30 -13.05 0.65 5.20
N VAL A 31 -12.90 -0.28 4.28
CA VAL A 31 -12.52 0.04 2.89
C VAL A 31 -13.68 0.75 2.20
N LYS A 32 -13.42 1.99 1.75
CA LYS A 32 -14.34 2.77 0.91
C LYS A 32 -14.12 2.49 -0.56
N ALA A 33 -12.87 2.35 -0.95
CA ALA A 33 -12.49 2.16 -2.34
C ALA A 33 -11.08 1.59 -2.41
N HIS A 34 -10.73 1.05 -3.57
CA HIS A 34 -9.36 0.68 -3.87
C HIS A 34 -9.01 1.16 -5.28
N HIS A 35 -7.73 1.50 -5.46
CA HIS A 35 -7.24 1.94 -6.76
C HIS A 35 -5.87 1.34 -7.03
N ILE A 36 -5.66 0.87 -8.25
CA ILE A 36 -4.35 0.47 -8.71
C ILE A 36 -3.66 1.74 -9.20
N VAL A 37 -2.55 2.08 -8.57
CA VAL A 37 -1.81 3.30 -8.87
C VAL A 37 -0.59 3.05 -9.74
N SER A 38 -0.18 1.80 -9.88
CA SER A 38 0.94 1.43 -10.74
C SER A 38 0.88 -0.04 -11.10
N PHE A 39 1.23 -0.34 -12.34
CA PHE A 39 1.55 -1.68 -12.82
C PHE A 39 3.00 -1.70 -13.27
N GLY A 40 3.68 -2.80 -13.02
CA GLY A 40 5.04 -2.96 -13.49
C GLY A 40 5.40 -4.42 -13.62
N THR A 41 6.36 -4.70 -14.49
CA THR A 41 6.93 -6.03 -14.66
C THR A 41 8.33 -6.13 -14.07
N HIS A 42 8.84 -5.03 -13.50
CA HIS A 42 10.20 -4.93 -12.97
C HIS A 42 10.19 -4.60 -11.49
N ASP A 43 11.37 -4.70 -10.88
CA ASP A 43 11.55 -4.57 -9.44
C ASP A 43 11.29 -3.17 -8.90
N THR A 44 11.25 -2.16 -9.75
CA THR A 44 11.11 -0.79 -9.32
C THR A 44 9.73 -0.26 -9.64
N ILE A 45 8.95 0.07 -8.61
CA ILE A 45 7.71 0.81 -8.76
C ILE A 45 7.95 2.24 -8.32
N LEU A 46 7.64 3.19 -9.21
CA LEU A 46 7.64 4.60 -8.88
C LEU A 46 6.21 5.00 -8.52
N VAL A 47 6.01 5.29 -7.25
CA VAL A 47 4.71 5.74 -6.73
C VAL A 47 4.90 7.15 -6.18
N HIS A 48 4.20 8.10 -6.78
CA HIS A 48 4.26 9.49 -6.34
C HIS A 48 3.22 9.76 -5.26
N PRO A 49 3.60 10.43 -4.17
CA PRO A 49 2.65 10.82 -3.14
C PRO A 49 1.45 11.59 -3.68
N LEU A 50 1.65 12.46 -4.67
CA LEU A 50 0.57 13.21 -5.28
C LEU A 50 -0.52 12.29 -5.85
N THR A 51 -0.14 11.21 -6.54
CA THR A 51 -1.10 10.27 -7.13
C THR A 51 -1.92 9.59 -6.04
N VAL A 52 -1.26 9.12 -5.00
CA VAL A 52 -1.91 8.41 -3.89
C VAL A 52 -2.86 9.34 -3.12
N PHE A 53 -2.38 10.51 -2.74
CA PHE A 53 -3.16 11.40 -1.89
C PHE A 53 -4.23 12.19 -2.65
N ARG A 54 -4.08 12.36 -3.95
CA ARG A 54 -5.17 12.90 -4.77
C ARG A 54 -6.41 12.00 -4.65
N LEU A 55 -6.22 10.69 -4.75
CA LEU A 55 -7.31 9.73 -4.60
C LEU A 55 -7.91 9.79 -3.20
N ALA A 56 -7.06 9.88 -2.18
CA ALA A 56 -7.51 9.96 -0.80
C ALA A 56 -8.34 11.22 -0.55
N VAL A 57 -7.93 12.36 -1.09
CA VAL A 57 -8.65 13.62 -0.94
C VAL A 57 -10.00 13.57 -1.68
N ILE A 58 -10.01 13.11 -2.92
CA ILE A 58 -11.24 13.02 -3.73
C ILE A 58 -12.29 12.14 -3.06
N THR A 59 -11.86 11.04 -2.46
CA THR A 59 -12.77 10.09 -1.80
C THR A 59 -13.05 10.45 -0.35
N SER A 60 -12.46 11.52 0.17
CA SER A 60 -12.56 11.90 1.59
C SER A 60 -12.13 10.76 2.52
N ALA A 61 -11.07 10.06 2.17
CA ALA A 61 -10.55 8.96 2.98
C ALA A 61 -9.90 9.51 4.25
N ALA A 62 -10.10 8.81 5.38
CA ALA A 62 -9.47 9.15 6.64
C ALA A 62 -8.10 8.52 6.79
N ALA A 63 -7.88 7.39 6.13
CA ALA A 63 -6.64 6.62 6.20
C ALA A 63 -6.49 5.80 4.94
N LEU A 64 -5.30 5.25 4.75
CA LEU A 64 -5.04 4.37 3.62
C LEU A 64 -4.08 3.23 4.00
N VAL A 65 -4.14 2.17 3.23
CA VAL A 65 -3.24 1.04 3.29
C VAL A 65 -2.65 0.82 1.90
N LEU A 66 -1.35 0.61 1.86
CA LEU A 66 -0.64 0.31 0.63
C LEU A 66 -0.51 -1.20 0.50
N MET A 67 -0.70 -1.70 -0.70
CA MET A 67 -0.52 -3.11 -1.01
C MET A 67 0.24 -3.27 -2.31
N HIS A 68 1.20 -4.16 -2.36
CA HIS A 68 1.72 -4.61 -3.65
C HIS A 68 2.21 -6.05 -3.55
N ASN A 69 2.38 -6.69 -4.69
CA ASN A 69 2.86 -8.06 -4.77
C ASN A 69 4.28 -8.09 -5.32
N HIS A 70 5.06 -9.04 -4.80
CA HIS A 70 6.35 -9.40 -5.37
C HIS A 70 6.16 -10.67 -6.22
N PRO A 71 6.29 -10.59 -7.56
CA PRO A 71 6.11 -11.77 -8.42
C PRO A 71 7.08 -12.91 -8.12
N SER A 72 8.23 -12.60 -7.53
CA SER A 72 9.20 -13.62 -7.09
C SER A 72 8.63 -14.56 -6.03
N GLY A 73 7.59 -14.15 -5.32
CA GLY A 73 7.01 -14.90 -4.22
C GLY A 73 7.61 -14.56 -2.86
N ASP A 74 8.74 -13.87 -2.81
CA ASP A 74 9.38 -13.47 -1.55
C ASP A 74 8.82 -12.12 -1.09
N PRO A 75 8.14 -12.07 0.07
CA PRO A 75 7.52 -10.84 0.55
C PRO A 75 8.48 -9.87 1.26
N THR A 76 9.77 -10.16 1.27
CA THR A 76 10.75 -9.29 1.92
C THR A 76 10.76 -7.91 1.28
N PRO A 77 10.61 -6.81 2.06
CA PRO A 77 10.65 -5.46 1.51
C PRO A 77 12.00 -5.13 0.90
N SER A 78 11.98 -4.50 -0.26
CA SER A 78 13.18 -3.92 -0.86
C SER A 78 13.48 -2.53 -0.24
N GLU A 79 14.67 -2.01 -0.49
CA GLU A 79 15.00 -0.65 -0.07
C GLU A 79 14.07 0.37 -0.73
N ALA A 80 13.70 0.14 -1.98
CA ALA A 80 12.75 0.99 -2.69
C ALA A 80 11.36 0.96 -2.03
N ASP A 81 10.90 -0.20 -1.58
CA ASP A 81 9.63 -0.33 -0.87
C ASP A 81 9.64 0.48 0.42
N ILE A 82 10.72 0.40 1.17
CA ILE A 82 10.87 1.12 2.43
C ILE A 82 10.90 2.63 2.19
N LYS A 83 11.62 3.07 1.15
CA LYS A 83 11.70 4.49 0.80
C LYS A 83 10.33 5.05 0.39
N VAL A 84 9.61 4.36 -0.47
CA VAL A 84 8.26 4.78 -0.90
C VAL A 84 7.34 4.88 0.31
N THR A 85 7.38 3.89 1.18
CA THR A 85 6.55 3.88 2.39
C THR A 85 6.86 5.08 3.28
N ARG A 86 8.14 5.36 3.48
CA ARG A 86 8.58 6.49 4.31
C ARG A 86 8.11 7.82 3.73
N ASP A 87 8.24 8.00 2.41
CA ASP A 87 7.78 9.22 1.74
C ASP A 87 6.27 9.40 1.86
N LEU A 88 5.51 8.31 1.72
CA LEU A 88 4.06 8.36 1.85
C LEU A 88 3.60 8.62 3.28
N ILE A 89 4.28 8.05 4.27
CA ILE A 89 3.99 8.36 5.68
C ILE A 89 4.18 9.86 5.96
N ARG A 90 5.27 10.44 5.48
CA ARG A 90 5.55 11.86 5.67
C ARG A 90 4.49 12.75 5.02
N ALA A 91 4.12 12.43 3.79
CA ALA A 91 3.06 13.17 3.09
C ALA A 91 1.73 13.05 3.82
N GLY A 92 1.41 11.87 4.30
CA GLY A 92 0.18 11.63 5.07
C GLY A 92 0.11 12.42 6.37
N GLN A 93 1.25 12.58 7.05
CA GLN A 93 1.33 13.37 8.26
C GLN A 93 0.97 14.84 8.00
N LEU A 94 1.43 15.38 6.89
CA LEU A 94 1.12 16.75 6.50
C LEU A 94 -0.36 16.93 6.16
N LEU A 95 -0.97 15.95 5.53
CA LEU A 95 -2.36 16.01 5.05
C LEU A 95 -3.36 15.48 6.07
N LYS A 96 -2.89 14.95 7.19
CA LYS A 96 -3.75 14.32 8.21
C LYS A 96 -4.52 13.12 7.65
N ILE A 97 -3.91 12.40 6.73
CA ILE A 97 -4.41 11.14 6.19
C ILE A 97 -3.40 10.07 6.58
N GLU A 98 -3.77 9.22 7.52
CA GLU A 98 -2.83 8.25 8.09
C GLU A 98 -2.56 7.10 7.12
N VAL A 99 -1.28 6.79 6.91
CA VAL A 99 -0.87 5.56 6.25
C VAL A 99 -0.75 4.49 7.32
N LEU A 100 -1.67 3.52 7.31
CA LEU A 100 -1.76 2.52 8.37
C LEU A 100 -0.76 1.40 8.21
N ASP A 101 -0.53 0.94 6.99
CA ASP A 101 0.38 -0.17 6.73
C ASP A 101 0.78 -0.18 5.26
N HIS A 102 1.80 -0.96 4.98
CA HIS A 102 2.19 -1.35 3.63
C HIS A 102 2.39 -2.87 3.64
N VAL A 103 1.51 -3.58 2.94
CA VAL A 103 1.51 -5.04 2.89
C VAL A 103 2.08 -5.50 1.57
N ILE A 104 3.07 -6.37 1.63
CA ILE A 104 3.69 -6.96 0.46
C ILE A 104 3.25 -8.41 0.36
N MET A 105 2.64 -8.74 -0.77
CA MET A 105 2.16 -10.10 -1.04
C MET A 105 3.24 -10.90 -1.72
N GLY A 106 3.63 -12.00 -1.09
CA GLY A 106 4.46 -13.02 -1.70
C GLY A 106 3.61 -14.25 -2.02
N ASN A 107 4.26 -15.38 -2.15
CA ASN A 107 3.60 -16.66 -2.34
C ASN A 107 4.39 -17.75 -1.62
N PRO A 108 3.84 -18.36 -0.55
CA PRO A 108 2.50 -18.17 0.01
C PRO A 108 2.39 -17.06 1.07
N ASN A 109 3.52 -16.46 1.47
CA ASN A 109 3.58 -15.55 2.61
C ASN A 109 3.36 -14.10 2.19
N ARG A 110 3.11 -13.25 3.19
CA ARG A 110 3.04 -11.80 3.04
C ARG A 110 3.79 -11.15 4.19
N SER A 111 4.16 -9.88 4.02
CA SER A 111 4.79 -9.10 5.06
C SER A 111 4.06 -7.78 5.27
N SER A 112 4.15 -7.26 6.49
CA SER A 112 3.64 -5.95 6.87
C SER A 112 4.82 -5.10 7.31
N LEU A 113 5.00 -3.96 6.66
CA LEU A 113 6.10 -3.08 7.03
C LEU A 113 5.90 -2.49 8.43
N ARG A 114 4.65 -2.31 8.86
CA ARG A 114 4.37 -1.89 10.23
C ARG A 114 4.82 -2.95 11.23
N GLU A 115 4.48 -4.21 11.01
CA GLU A 115 4.90 -5.31 11.89
C GLU A 115 6.42 -5.48 11.90
N LEU A 116 7.09 -5.16 10.79
CA LEU A 116 8.55 -5.23 10.68
C LEU A 116 9.26 -4.02 11.30
N GLY A 117 8.52 -3.02 11.77
CA GLY A 117 9.08 -1.88 12.48
C GLY A 117 9.43 -0.67 11.63
N TYR A 118 9.10 -0.66 10.35
CA TYR A 118 9.45 0.45 9.46
C TYR A 118 8.56 1.68 9.62
N PHE A 119 7.48 1.59 10.38
CA PHE A 119 6.55 2.70 10.61
C PHE A 119 6.90 3.55 11.84
N TYR A 120 7.93 3.18 12.59
CA TYR A 120 8.31 3.87 13.82
C TYR A 120 9.56 4.74 13.68
N THR A 121 9.99 5.02 12.50
CA THR A 121 11.08 5.96 12.27
C THR A 121 10.53 7.37 12.31
N ALA A 122 10.99 8.10 13.27
CA ALA A 122 10.61 9.49 13.41
C ALA A 122 11.02 10.32 12.20
#